data_819f0434e9a062d3af40ae53ffae509d
#
_entry.id   819f0434e9a062d3af40ae53ffae509d
#
_cell.length_a   1.000
_cell.length_b   1.000
_cell.length_c   1.000
_cell.angle_alpha   90.00
_cell.angle_beta   90.00
_cell.angle_gamma   90.00
#
_symmetry.space_group_name_H-M   'P 1'
#
loop_
_entity.id
_entity.type
_entity.pdbx_description
1 polymer ?
#
loop_
_entity_poly.entity_id
_entity_poly.type
_entity_poly.pdbx_seq_one_letter_code
_entity_poly.pdbx_strand_id
1 'polypeptide(L)'
;AVRPFTYETTIKAGIASFQSTRSLQAMADMPDDEDKLKVFNQSFVKMANVNFDIIVDSIQSITAPGDEEDVVVTDRKQILEFMNNCESSIGKQVEEQIAQIGEIGIAKESEFMCEECDKTFRSSVAFDPVNFSTAS
;
A
#
# COMPACT_ATOMS: atom_id res chain seq x y z
N ALA A 1 15.75 -4.87 -5.80
CA ALA A 1 15.63 -4.68 -4.35
C ALA A 1 14.38 -3.89 -4.01
N VAL A 2 13.66 -4.31 -2.99
CA VAL A 2 12.46 -3.64 -2.47
C VAL A 2 12.68 -3.16 -1.03
N ARG A 3 11.95 -2.11 -0.63
CA ARG A 3 11.98 -1.55 0.72
C ARG A 3 10.57 -1.52 1.32
N PRO A 4 10.44 -1.47 2.66
CA PRO A 4 9.16 -1.28 3.33
C PRO A 4 8.49 0.02 2.91
N PHE A 5 7.18 0.10 3.07
CA PHE A 5 6.44 1.33 2.87
C PHE A 5 6.95 2.44 3.80
N THR A 6 7.12 3.62 3.23
CA THR A 6 7.47 4.81 4.01
C THR A 6 6.21 5.42 4.61
N TYR A 7 6.40 6.31 5.60
CA TYR A 7 5.30 7.11 6.16
C TYR A 7 4.57 7.91 5.08
N GLU A 8 5.32 8.46 4.11
CA GLU A 8 4.75 9.19 2.98
C GLU A 8 3.85 8.32 2.10
N THR A 9 4.29 7.08 1.79
CA THR A 9 3.46 6.14 1.01
C THR A 9 2.21 5.72 1.77
N THR A 10 2.30 5.55 3.08
CA THR A 10 1.15 5.25 3.95
C THR A 10 0.12 6.39 3.95
N ILE A 11 0.59 7.65 4.02
CA ILE A 11 -0.30 8.83 3.92
C ILE A 11 -0.97 8.89 2.56
N LYS A 12 -0.23 8.71 1.46
CA LYS A 12 -0.79 8.69 0.11
C LYS A 12 -1.90 7.64 -0.04
N ALA A 13 -1.65 6.43 0.46
CA ALA A 13 -2.65 5.35 0.46
C ALA A 13 -3.89 5.72 1.29
N GLY A 14 -3.70 6.29 2.47
CA GLY A 14 -4.78 6.73 3.35
C GLY A 14 -5.65 7.82 2.72
N ILE A 15 -5.04 8.83 2.10
CA ILE A 15 -5.75 9.90 1.40
C ILE A 15 -6.55 9.33 0.22
N ALA A 16 -5.96 8.44 -0.58
CA ALA A 16 -6.62 7.84 -1.72
C ALA A 16 -7.81 6.97 -1.29
N SER A 17 -7.63 6.17 -0.23
CA SER A 17 -8.70 5.36 0.36
C SER A 17 -9.86 6.22 0.86
N PHE A 18 -9.55 7.30 1.60
CA PHE A 18 -10.56 8.24 2.09
C PHE A 18 -11.34 8.90 0.95
N GLN A 19 -10.64 9.38 -0.09
CA GLN A 19 -11.27 9.98 -1.25
C GLN A 19 -12.16 8.99 -2.01
N SER A 20 -11.71 7.74 -2.16
CA SER A 20 -12.47 6.68 -2.80
C SER A 20 -13.75 6.36 -2.01
N THR A 21 -13.64 6.20 -0.70
CA THR A 21 -14.79 5.97 0.19
C THR A 21 -15.81 7.11 0.10
N ARG A 22 -15.34 8.35 0.11
CA ARG A 22 -16.20 9.53 -0.03
C ARG A 22 -16.90 9.57 -1.39
N SER A 23 -16.20 9.21 -2.47
CA SER A 23 -16.79 9.12 -3.81
C SER A 23 -17.86 8.04 -3.88
N LEU A 24 -17.63 6.88 -3.26
CA LEU A 24 -18.59 5.78 -3.19
C LEU A 24 -19.83 6.14 -2.35
N GLN A 25 -19.63 6.88 -1.25
CA GLN A 25 -20.76 7.39 -0.46
C GLN A 25 -21.61 8.39 -1.25
N ALA A 26 -20.98 9.30 -2.00
CA ALA A 26 -21.69 10.25 -2.86
C ALA A 26 -22.50 9.56 -3.97
N MET A 27 -22.05 8.38 -4.44
CA MET A 27 -22.81 7.59 -5.41
C MET A 27 -24.14 7.07 -4.89
N ALA A 28 -24.26 6.83 -3.58
CA ALA A 28 -25.51 6.33 -2.99
C ALA A 28 -26.67 7.29 -3.21
N ASP A 29 -26.39 8.59 -3.29
CA ASP A 29 -27.38 9.66 -3.46
C ASP A 29 -27.63 10.03 -4.93
N MET A 30 -26.92 9.42 -5.87
CA MET A 30 -27.10 9.69 -7.31
C MET A 30 -28.33 8.95 -7.87
N PRO A 31 -29.17 9.61 -8.66
CA PRO A 31 -30.38 8.99 -9.23
C PRO A 31 -30.10 8.12 -10.45
N ASP A 32 -29.00 8.35 -11.17
CA ASP A 32 -28.70 7.69 -12.45
C ASP A 32 -27.65 6.58 -12.27
N ASP A 33 -27.97 5.38 -12.75
CA ASP A 33 -27.08 4.22 -12.68
C ASP A 33 -25.87 4.35 -13.63
N GLU A 34 -26.01 5.07 -14.74
CA GLU A 34 -24.92 5.29 -15.68
C GLU A 34 -23.85 6.23 -15.08
N ASP A 35 -24.27 7.28 -14.39
CA ASP A 35 -23.37 8.19 -13.68
C ASP A 35 -22.69 7.52 -12.47
N LYS A 36 -23.41 6.66 -11.76
CA LYS A 36 -22.83 5.82 -10.71
C LYS A 36 -21.68 4.95 -11.26
N LEU A 37 -21.90 4.31 -12.39
CA LEU A 37 -20.88 3.44 -13.00
C LEU A 37 -19.64 4.24 -13.43
N LYS A 38 -19.82 5.46 -13.95
CA LYS A 38 -18.69 6.35 -14.29
C LYS A 38 -17.88 6.73 -13.06
N VAL A 39 -18.54 7.15 -11.98
CA VAL A 39 -17.86 7.52 -10.72
C VAL A 39 -17.15 6.32 -10.11
N PHE A 40 -17.78 5.14 -10.13
CA PHE A 40 -17.15 3.90 -9.67
C PHE A 40 -15.89 3.59 -10.45
N ASN A 41 -15.96 3.58 -11.78
CA ASN A 41 -14.83 3.29 -12.64
C ASN A 41 -13.68 4.30 -12.44
N GLN A 42 -13.99 5.59 -12.34
CA GLN A 42 -13.00 6.62 -12.08
C GLN A 42 -12.31 6.43 -10.71
N SER A 43 -13.08 6.12 -9.67
CA SER A 43 -12.54 5.85 -8.33
C SER A 43 -11.68 4.61 -8.31
N PHE A 44 -12.08 3.55 -9.02
CA PHE A 44 -11.33 2.31 -9.14
C PHE A 44 -10.00 2.52 -9.87
N VAL A 45 -10.01 3.20 -11.02
CA VAL A 45 -8.78 3.51 -11.78
C VAL A 45 -7.84 4.37 -10.95
N LYS A 46 -8.36 5.36 -10.22
CA LYS A 46 -7.55 6.21 -9.34
C LYS A 46 -6.88 5.40 -8.23
N MET A 47 -7.62 4.50 -7.57
CA MET A 47 -7.06 3.62 -6.55
C MET A 47 -5.99 2.68 -7.12
N ALA A 48 -6.24 2.08 -8.29
CA ALA A 48 -5.28 1.22 -8.96
C ALA A 48 -3.98 1.96 -9.28
N ASN A 49 -4.07 3.19 -9.78
CA ASN A 49 -2.90 4.02 -10.07
C ASN A 49 -2.12 4.38 -8.80
N VAL A 50 -2.79 4.73 -7.71
CA VAL A 50 -2.13 5.02 -6.43
C VAL A 50 -1.44 3.78 -5.89
N ASN A 51 -2.08 2.61 -5.93
CA ASN A 51 -1.47 1.35 -5.50
C ASN A 51 -0.22 1.02 -6.35
N PHE A 52 -0.32 1.21 -7.66
CA PHE A 52 0.80 1.01 -8.57
C PHE A 52 1.97 1.95 -8.26
N ASP A 53 1.70 3.24 -8.03
CA ASP A 53 2.72 4.21 -7.62
C ASP A 53 3.40 3.83 -6.29
N ILE A 54 2.64 3.32 -5.33
CA ILE A 54 3.16 2.84 -4.04
C ILE A 54 4.11 1.66 -4.25
N ILE A 55 3.74 0.71 -5.11
CA ILE A 55 4.58 -0.45 -5.45
C ILE A 55 5.89 0.04 -6.10
N VAL A 56 5.81 0.94 -7.09
CA VAL A 56 6.98 1.52 -7.76
C VAL A 56 7.88 2.26 -6.77
N ASP A 57 7.30 3.05 -5.87
CA ASP A 57 8.05 3.78 -4.82
C ASP A 57 8.72 2.84 -3.81
N SER A 58 8.25 1.60 -3.68
CA SER A 58 8.85 0.57 -2.82
C SER A 58 10.00 -0.19 -3.50
N ILE A 59 10.14 -0.07 -4.82
CA ILE A 59 11.26 -0.65 -5.55
C ILE A 59 12.46 0.29 -5.44
N GLN A 60 13.53 -0.19 -4.85
CA GLN A 60 14.75 0.57 -4.66
C GLN A 60 15.69 0.49 -5.86
N SER A 61 15.79 -0.69 -6.46
CA SER A 61 16.59 -0.93 -7.65
C SER A 61 16.12 -2.18 -8.38
N ILE A 62 16.38 -2.20 -9.68
CA ILE A 62 16.23 -3.38 -10.54
C ILE A 62 17.60 -3.74 -11.07
N THR A 63 18.00 -5.00 -10.91
CA THR A 63 19.22 -5.55 -11.48
C THR A 63 18.85 -6.41 -12.69
N ALA A 64 19.36 -6.04 -13.85
CA ALA A 64 19.18 -6.80 -15.07
C ALA A 64 20.53 -7.39 -15.50
N PRO A 65 20.56 -8.63 -16.01
CA PRO A 65 21.80 -9.22 -16.55
C PRO A 65 22.26 -8.41 -17.76
N GLY A 66 23.51 -7.98 -17.75
CA GLY A 66 24.17 -7.33 -18.88
C GLY A 66 25.16 -8.27 -19.56
N ASP A 67 25.69 -7.86 -20.71
CA ASP A 67 26.63 -8.69 -21.51
C ASP A 67 27.99 -8.87 -20.81
N GLU A 68 28.45 -7.89 -20.04
CA GLU A 68 29.73 -7.94 -19.31
C GLU A 68 29.53 -7.80 -17.77
N GLU A 69 28.58 -6.96 -17.33
CA GLU A 69 28.25 -6.76 -15.93
C GLU A 69 26.74 -6.53 -15.77
N ASP A 70 26.22 -6.85 -14.59
CA ASP A 70 24.83 -6.59 -14.26
C ASP A 70 24.53 -5.09 -14.22
N VAL A 71 23.47 -4.68 -14.88
CA VAL A 71 23.02 -3.28 -14.91
C VAL A 71 22.05 -3.04 -13.77
N VAL A 72 22.39 -2.10 -12.88
CA VAL A 72 21.54 -1.69 -11.75
C VAL A 72 20.81 -0.41 -12.10
N VAL A 73 19.50 -0.46 -12.16
CA VAL A 73 18.62 0.67 -12.44
C VAL A 73 18.01 1.15 -11.14
N THR A 74 18.21 2.44 -10.81
CA THR A 74 17.66 3.10 -9.61
C THR A 74 16.75 4.28 -9.95
N ASP A 75 16.72 4.68 -11.23
CA ASP A 75 15.87 5.79 -11.67
C ASP A 75 14.38 5.39 -11.65
N ARG A 76 13.56 6.23 -10.96
CA ARG A 76 12.12 5.97 -10.78
C ARG A 76 11.37 5.85 -12.11
N LYS A 77 11.74 6.64 -13.13
CA LYS A 77 11.07 6.62 -14.43
C LYS A 77 11.31 5.30 -15.16
N GLN A 78 12.56 4.82 -15.11
CA GLN A 78 12.93 3.54 -15.71
C GLN A 78 12.29 2.37 -14.95
N ILE A 79 12.20 2.44 -13.61
CA ILE A 79 11.49 1.46 -12.79
C ILE A 79 10.00 1.44 -13.16
N LEU A 80 9.37 2.60 -13.30
CA LEU A 80 7.96 2.73 -13.70
C LEU A 80 7.72 2.12 -15.08
N GLU A 81 8.59 2.41 -16.06
CA GLU A 81 8.51 1.87 -17.41
C GLU A 81 8.67 0.35 -17.41
N PHE A 82 9.63 -0.17 -16.65
CA PHE A 82 9.80 -1.61 -16.47
C PHE A 82 8.56 -2.28 -15.90
N MET A 83 8.00 -1.73 -14.83
CA MET A 83 6.81 -2.28 -14.17
C MET A 83 5.57 -2.23 -15.06
N ASN A 84 5.44 -1.22 -15.92
CA ASN A 84 4.35 -1.13 -16.89
C ASN A 84 4.45 -2.18 -18.01
N ASN A 85 5.66 -2.63 -18.34
CA ASN A 85 5.93 -3.54 -19.44
C ASN A 85 6.29 -4.97 -19.00
N CYS A 86 6.49 -5.21 -17.69
CA CYS A 86 6.82 -6.53 -17.18
C CYS A 86 5.62 -7.48 -17.21
N GLU A 87 5.92 -8.78 -17.20
CA GLU A 87 4.89 -9.80 -17.09
C GLU A 87 4.18 -9.74 -15.73
N SER A 88 2.89 -10.06 -15.71
CA SER A 88 2.08 -10.06 -14.49
C SER A 88 2.63 -10.95 -13.37
N SER A 89 3.39 -11.99 -13.73
CA SER A 89 4.09 -12.87 -12.79
C SER A 89 5.15 -12.13 -11.97
N ILE A 90 5.90 -11.24 -12.60
CA ILE A 90 6.92 -10.40 -11.95
C ILE A 90 6.26 -9.39 -11.03
N GLY A 91 5.18 -8.74 -11.50
CA GLY A 91 4.41 -7.82 -10.67
C GLY A 91 3.92 -8.47 -9.38
N LYS A 92 3.35 -9.67 -9.45
CA LYS A 92 2.90 -10.43 -8.27
C LYS A 92 4.05 -10.80 -7.34
N GLN A 93 5.20 -11.22 -7.85
CA GLN A 93 6.37 -11.52 -7.02
C GLN A 93 6.86 -10.27 -6.26
N VAL A 94 6.84 -9.10 -6.90
CA VAL A 94 7.20 -7.84 -6.24
C VAL A 94 6.19 -7.51 -5.13
N GLU A 95 4.89 -7.63 -5.38
CA GLU A 95 3.84 -7.43 -4.37
C GLU A 95 4.00 -8.37 -3.18
N GLU A 96 4.26 -9.66 -3.43
CA GLU A 96 4.50 -10.67 -2.37
C GLU A 96 5.73 -10.32 -1.53
N GLN A 97 6.83 -9.88 -2.16
CA GLN A 97 8.03 -9.47 -1.44
C GLN A 97 7.79 -8.23 -0.57
N ILE A 98 7.06 -7.25 -1.08
CA ILE A 98 6.69 -6.06 -0.32
C ILE A 98 5.81 -6.44 0.87
N ALA A 99 4.85 -7.35 0.69
CA ALA A 99 3.98 -7.84 1.76
C ALA A 99 4.78 -8.56 2.85
N GLN A 100 5.71 -9.45 2.48
CA GLN A 100 6.59 -10.15 3.40
C GLN A 100 7.47 -9.18 4.22
N ILE A 101 8.03 -8.16 3.58
CA ILE A 101 8.81 -7.14 4.28
C ILE A 101 7.93 -6.32 5.23
N GLY A 102 6.68 -6.04 4.84
CA GLY A 102 5.70 -5.36 5.70
C GLY A 102 5.29 -6.14 6.94
N GLU A 103 5.43 -7.47 6.91
CA GLU A 103 5.22 -8.34 8.09
C GLU A 103 6.43 -8.34 9.05
N ILE A 104 7.62 -7.97 8.57
CA ILE A 104 8.83 -7.81 9.37
C ILE A 104 8.73 -6.46 10.06
N GLY A 105 8.11 -6.40 11.21
CA GLY A 105 7.92 -5.16 11.94
C GLY A 105 7.50 -5.38 13.37
N ILE A 106 6.96 -4.35 13.99
CA ILE A 106 6.39 -4.42 15.33
C ILE A 106 5.25 -5.43 15.33
N ALA A 107 5.25 -6.37 16.26
CA ALA A 107 4.18 -7.33 16.42
C ALA A 107 2.84 -6.60 16.52
N LYS A 108 1.96 -6.84 15.54
CA LYS A 108 0.64 -6.20 15.47
C LYS A 108 -0.33 -6.74 16.52
N GLU A 109 0.04 -7.86 17.14
CA GLU A 109 -0.73 -8.50 18.19
C GLU A 109 0.14 -8.61 19.44
N SER A 110 -0.40 -8.22 20.57
CA SER A 110 0.20 -8.41 21.88
C SER A 110 -0.75 -9.18 22.78
N GLU A 111 -0.17 -10.08 23.57
CA GLU A 111 -0.92 -10.79 24.60
C GLU A 111 -0.91 -9.94 25.87
N PHE A 112 -2.09 -9.72 26.40
CA PHE A 112 -2.31 -9.01 27.66
C PHE A 112 -2.95 -9.97 28.64
N MET A 113 -2.50 -9.91 29.87
CA MET A 113 -3.11 -10.62 30.99
C MET A 113 -3.95 -9.66 31.81
N CYS A 114 -5.20 -10.03 32.07
CA CYS A 114 -6.07 -9.25 32.93
C CYS A 114 -5.64 -9.44 34.41
N GLU A 115 -5.30 -8.36 35.08
CA GLU A 115 -4.85 -8.39 36.48
C GLU A 115 -5.98 -8.80 37.48
N GLU A 116 -7.25 -8.70 37.04
CA GLU A 116 -8.38 -9.07 37.91
C GLU A 116 -8.84 -10.52 37.76
N CYS A 117 -8.65 -11.13 36.57
CA CYS A 117 -9.19 -12.48 36.31
C CYS A 117 -8.17 -13.46 35.75
N ASP A 118 -6.91 -13.09 35.66
CA ASP A 118 -5.77 -13.87 35.12
C ASP A 118 -5.99 -14.48 33.72
N LYS A 119 -6.98 -13.95 32.98
CA LYS A 119 -7.23 -14.40 31.60
C LYS A 119 -6.34 -13.66 30.62
N THR A 120 -5.70 -14.43 29.77
CA THR A 120 -4.91 -13.90 28.64
C THR A 120 -5.82 -13.62 27.47
N PHE A 121 -5.71 -12.42 26.89
CA PHE A 121 -6.38 -12.07 25.65
C PHE A 121 -5.38 -11.46 24.66
N ARG A 122 -5.65 -11.66 23.39
CA ARG A 122 -4.87 -11.06 22.30
C ARG A 122 -5.58 -9.82 21.79
N SER A 123 -4.85 -8.74 21.68
CA SER A 123 -5.34 -7.51 21.07
C SER A 123 -4.38 -7.03 20.00
N SER A 124 -4.93 -6.58 18.88
CA SER A 124 -4.13 -5.93 17.86
C SER A 124 -3.74 -4.53 18.32
N VAL A 125 -2.46 -4.23 18.23
CA VAL A 125 -1.93 -2.90 18.49
C VAL A 125 -1.94 -2.14 17.16
N ALA A 126 -2.92 -1.28 16.96
CA ALA A 126 -2.93 -0.35 15.85
C ALA A 126 -2.14 0.90 16.24
N PHE A 127 -1.00 1.12 15.60
CA PHE A 127 -0.32 2.41 15.70
C PHE A 127 -1.06 3.41 14.82
N ASP A 128 -1.85 4.27 15.43
CA ASP A 128 -2.44 5.40 14.76
C ASP A 128 -1.48 6.60 14.89
N PRO A 129 -0.83 7.03 13.80
CA PRO A 129 0.10 8.15 13.84
C PRO A 129 -0.56 9.47 14.28
N VAL A 130 -1.87 9.59 14.17
CA VAL A 130 -2.62 10.78 14.60
C VAL A 130 -2.65 10.87 16.13
N ASN A 131 -2.71 9.75 16.83
CA ASN A 131 -2.73 9.73 18.30
C ASN A 131 -1.37 10.09 18.92
N PHE A 132 -0.27 9.94 18.19
CA PHE A 132 1.05 10.38 18.66
C PHE A 132 1.19 11.91 18.68
N SER A 133 0.43 12.62 17.85
CA SER A 133 0.48 14.09 17.77
C SER A 133 -0.38 14.77 18.85
N THR A 134 -1.29 14.06 19.47
CA THR A 134 -2.21 14.60 20.50
C THR A 134 -1.82 14.27 21.92
N ALA A 135 -0.78 13.45 22.13
CA ALA A 135 -0.29 13.00 23.43
C ALA A 135 0.82 13.91 24.02
N SER A 136 0.89 15.15 23.58
CA SER A 136 1.82 16.16 24.16
C SER A 136 1.10 17.19 24.98
#